data_af3d23f906c29e925ab421f855ad0172
#
_entry.id   af3d23f906c29e925ab421f855ad0172
#
_cell.length_a   1.000
_cell.length_b   1.000
_cell.length_c   1.000
_cell.angle_alpha   90.00
_cell.angle_beta   90.00
_cell.angle_gamma   90.00
#
_symmetry.space_group_name_H-M   'P 1'
#
loop_
_entity.id
_entity.type
_entity.pdbx_description
1 polymer ?
#
loop_
_entity_poly.entity_id
_entity_poly.type
_entity_poly.pdbx_seq_one_letter_code
_entity_poly.pdbx_strand_id
1 'polypeptide(L)'
;MKIEIKDKYFNKEELENTPKRIKRFMKELESNSDFKFTVFDNPGYDQMVILKDIEFYSFCSHHLLPFIGKAHVGYIPNKKICGISKLARVVDKFASRPQLQERLTQEIADFIKKELKPKGVMVVIEAQHLCMKMRGIKKQNSVMVTSSLKGAFNKQEVRDEFLKLIRK
;
A
#
# COMPACT_ATOMS: atom_id res chain seq x y z
N MET A 1 -18.90 -14.85 4.79
CA MET A 1 -18.77 -15.44 3.45
C MET A 1 -18.75 -16.95 3.58
N LYS A 2 -19.67 -17.66 2.94
CA LYS A 2 -19.66 -19.13 2.87
C LYS A 2 -18.88 -19.51 1.61
N ILE A 3 -17.69 -20.08 1.77
CA ILE A 3 -16.93 -20.63 0.64
C ILE A 3 -17.29 -22.11 0.58
N GLU A 4 -18.01 -22.51 -0.44
CA GLU A 4 -18.34 -23.90 -0.70
C GLU A 4 -17.44 -24.39 -1.84
N ILE A 5 -16.53 -25.31 -1.51
CA ILE A 5 -15.65 -25.93 -2.48
C ILE A 5 -16.26 -27.29 -2.82
N LYS A 6 -16.84 -27.40 -4.01
CA LYS A 6 -17.35 -28.65 -4.56
C LYS A 6 -16.52 -28.99 -5.79
N ASP A 7 -15.39 -29.64 -5.57
CA ASP A 7 -14.55 -30.02 -6.71
C ASP A 7 -13.95 -31.40 -6.53
N LYS A 8 -14.03 -32.19 -7.61
CA LYS A 8 -13.44 -33.53 -7.71
C LYS A 8 -11.90 -33.54 -7.56
N TYR A 9 -11.26 -32.37 -7.63
CA TYR A 9 -9.80 -32.24 -7.50
C TYR A 9 -9.33 -32.11 -6.06
N PHE A 10 -10.25 -31.97 -5.09
CA PHE A 10 -9.93 -31.89 -3.67
C PHE A 10 -10.19 -33.19 -2.96
N ASN A 11 -9.24 -33.68 -2.16
CA ASN A 11 -9.46 -34.79 -1.27
C ASN A 11 -10.28 -34.37 -0.02
N LYS A 12 -10.70 -35.33 0.81
CA LYS A 12 -11.52 -35.07 1.98
C LYS A 12 -10.87 -34.09 2.98
N GLU A 13 -9.56 -34.25 3.22
CA GLU A 13 -8.80 -33.35 4.13
C GLU A 13 -8.80 -31.90 3.62
N GLU A 14 -8.56 -31.72 2.33
CA GLU A 14 -8.53 -30.40 1.69
C GLU A 14 -9.90 -29.74 1.72
N LEU A 15 -10.98 -30.48 1.44
CA LEU A 15 -12.35 -29.95 1.51
C LEU A 15 -12.71 -29.47 2.92
N GLU A 16 -12.30 -30.20 3.96
CA GLU A 16 -12.60 -29.87 5.35
C GLU A 16 -11.74 -28.72 5.90
N ASN A 17 -10.48 -28.65 5.51
CA ASN A 17 -9.50 -27.77 6.15
C ASN A 17 -9.12 -26.55 5.32
N THR A 18 -9.23 -26.56 3.99
CA THR A 18 -8.93 -25.38 3.17
C THR A 18 -9.79 -24.15 3.54
N PRO A 19 -11.11 -24.26 3.78
CA PRO A 19 -11.88 -23.11 4.24
C PRO A 19 -11.40 -22.53 5.58
N LYS A 20 -10.94 -23.38 6.50
CA LYS A 20 -10.40 -22.98 7.81
C LYS A 20 -9.05 -22.26 7.64
N ARG A 21 -8.19 -22.76 6.73
CA ARG A 21 -6.89 -22.13 6.39
C ARG A 21 -7.11 -20.74 5.78
N ILE A 22 -8.04 -20.60 4.84
CA ILE A 22 -8.40 -19.31 4.25
C ILE A 22 -8.90 -18.34 5.32
N LYS A 23 -9.78 -18.78 6.21
CA LYS A 23 -10.29 -17.94 7.30
C LYS A 23 -9.19 -17.48 8.25
N ARG A 24 -8.23 -18.35 8.59
CA ARG A 24 -7.07 -18.00 9.41
C ARG A 24 -6.18 -16.99 8.70
N PHE A 25 -5.85 -17.23 7.43
CA PHE A 25 -5.08 -16.34 6.60
C PHE A 25 -5.68 -14.92 6.52
N MET A 26 -7.00 -14.79 6.31
CA MET A 26 -7.66 -13.49 6.31
C MET A 26 -7.56 -12.76 7.65
N LYS A 27 -7.59 -13.48 8.78
CA LYS A 27 -7.36 -12.90 10.09
C LYS A 27 -5.91 -12.45 10.30
N GLU A 28 -4.94 -13.22 9.81
CA GLU A 28 -3.52 -12.88 9.88
C GLU A 28 -3.22 -11.58 9.12
N LEU A 29 -3.87 -11.38 7.97
CA LEU A 29 -3.75 -10.12 7.21
C LEU A 29 -4.23 -8.91 8.04
N GLU A 30 -5.39 -9.02 8.68
CA GLU A 30 -5.97 -7.92 9.48
C GLU A 30 -5.13 -7.58 10.71
N SER A 31 -4.39 -8.54 11.28
CA SER A 31 -3.63 -8.38 12.52
C SER A 31 -2.42 -7.44 12.42
N ASN A 32 -1.92 -7.16 11.21
CA ASN A 32 -0.74 -6.31 10.98
C ASN A 32 -1.07 -4.79 10.97
N SER A 33 -2.31 -4.41 11.26
CA SER A 33 -2.78 -3.04 11.06
C SER A 33 -2.52 -2.06 12.20
N ASP A 34 -2.22 -2.55 13.42
CA ASP A 34 -2.08 -1.70 14.60
C ASP A 34 -0.61 -1.39 14.94
N PHE A 35 -0.26 -0.12 14.86
CA PHE A 35 1.03 0.40 15.31
C PHE A 35 0.91 1.85 15.80
N LYS A 36 1.81 2.23 16.71
CA LYS A 36 1.94 3.62 17.14
C LYS A 36 2.73 4.42 16.09
N PHE A 37 2.11 5.44 15.50
CA PHE A 37 2.79 6.37 14.61
C PHE A 37 3.61 7.37 15.44
N THR A 38 4.91 7.11 15.57
CA THR A 38 5.82 7.94 16.36
C THR A 38 6.33 9.12 15.54
N VAL A 39 6.18 10.32 16.11
CA VAL A 39 6.66 11.58 15.55
C VAL A 39 7.65 12.24 16.49
N PHE A 40 8.54 13.04 15.93
CA PHE A 40 9.59 13.80 16.64
C PHE A 40 9.51 15.27 16.21
N ASP A 41 10.07 16.15 17.02
CA ASP A 41 10.25 17.54 16.62
C ASP A 41 11.25 17.60 15.46
N ASN A 42 10.96 18.45 14.47
CA ASN A 42 11.83 18.65 13.34
C ASN A 42 13.04 19.52 13.77
N PRO A 43 14.28 19.04 13.58
CA PRO A 43 15.48 19.80 13.93
C PRO A 43 15.80 20.95 12.95
N GLY A 44 14.84 21.36 12.13
CA GLY A 44 15.02 22.43 11.13
C GLY A 44 15.20 21.92 9.70
N TYR A 45 15.01 20.62 9.44
CA TYR A 45 15.08 20.07 8.09
C TYR A 45 13.85 20.48 7.26
N ASP A 46 14.05 21.12 6.12
CA ASP A 46 13.00 21.71 5.28
C ASP A 46 12.90 21.09 3.87
N GLN A 47 13.78 20.14 3.56
CA GLN A 47 13.82 19.46 2.28
C GLN A 47 12.92 18.23 2.26
N MET A 48 12.77 17.60 1.10
CA MET A 48 11.96 16.40 0.89
C MET A 48 12.59 15.19 1.59
N VAL A 49 11.77 14.44 2.31
CA VAL A 49 12.12 13.11 2.87
C VAL A 49 11.37 12.06 2.07
N ILE A 50 12.08 11.07 1.53
CA ILE A 50 11.50 9.99 0.72
C ILE A 50 11.92 8.63 1.28
N LEU A 51 10.96 7.72 1.40
CA LEU A 51 11.19 6.30 1.50
C LEU A 51 10.63 5.64 0.25
N LYS A 52 11.49 5.05 -0.57
CA LYS A 52 11.13 4.40 -1.83
C LYS A 52 11.27 2.90 -1.77
N ASP A 53 10.71 2.23 -2.76
CA ASP A 53 10.74 0.76 -2.92
C ASP A 53 10.16 0.00 -1.71
N ILE A 54 9.14 0.56 -1.06
CA ILE A 54 8.44 -0.12 0.03
C ILE A 54 7.59 -1.24 -0.56
N GLU A 55 8.03 -2.47 -0.41
CA GLU A 55 7.30 -3.65 -0.89
C GLU A 55 6.01 -3.86 -0.10
N PHE A 56 4.96 -4.28 -0.79
CA PHE A 56 3.69 -4.61 -0.14
C PHE A 56 2.93 -5.69 -0.90
N TYR A 57 2.04 -6.35 -0.18
CA TYR A 57 1.05 -7.29 -0.68
C TYR A 57 -0.33 -6.83 -0.25
N SER A 58 -1.31 -6.94 -1.16
CA SER A 58 -2.71 -6.65 -0.84
C SER A 58 -3.63 -7.53 -1.68
N PHE A 59 -4.93 -7.44 -1.44
CA PHE A 59 -5.95 -8.22 -2.16
C PHE A 59 -6.90 -7.30 -2.88
N CYS A 60 -7.06 -7.50 -4.17
CA CYS A 60 -8.05 -6.78 -4.96
C CYS A 60 -9.45 -7.04 -4.39
N SER A 61 -10.15 -5.99 -3.97
CA SER A 61 -11.48 -6.10 -3.35
C SER A 61 -12.54 -6.72 -4.26
N HIS A 62 -12.32 -6.70 -5.59
CA HIS A 62 -13.27 -7.27 -6.56
C HIS A 62 -13.18 -8.80 -6.68
N HIS A 63 -11.98 -9.37 -6.58
CA HIS A 63 -11.72 -10.78 -6.88
C HIS A 63 -11.04 -11.54 -5.74
N LEU A 64 -10.61 -10.84 -4.68
CA LEU A 64 -9.77 -11.38 -3.60
C LEU A 64 -8.49 -12.06 -4.12
N LEU A 65 -8.03 -11.67 -5.32
CA LEU A 65 -6.75 -12.09 -5.86
C LEU A 65 -5.67 -11.08 -5.45
N PRO A 66 -4.44 -11.56 -5.19
CA PRO A 66 -3.35 -10.67 -4.78
C PRO A 66 -3.01 -9.62 -5.83
N PHE A 67 -2.60 -8.45 -5.35
CA PHE A 67 -1.75 -7.55 -6.10
C PHE A 67 -0.51 -7.21 -5.28
N ILE A 68 0.61 -7.13 -5.96
CA ILE A 68 1.94 -7.08 -5.36
C ILE A 68 2.67 -5.89 -5.98
N GLY A 69 3.29 -5.07 -5.16
CA GLY A 69 3.93 -3.88 -5.70
C GLY A 69 4.89 -3.20 -4.75
N LYS A 70 5.22 -1.97 -5.14
CA LYS A 70 6.06 -1.06 -4.40
C LYS A 70 5.35 0.26 -4.20
N ALA A 71 5.48 0.81 -3.00
CA ALA A 71 5.04 2.15 -2.68
C ALA A 71 6.26 3.06 -2.50
N HIS A 72 6.14 4.28 -2.99
CA HIS A 72 7.11 5.36 -2.80
C HIS A 72 6.39 6.48 -2.06
N VAL A 73 6.89 6.83 -0.90
CA VAL A 73 6.27 7.81 0.00
C VAL A 73 7.23 8.95 0.24
N GLY A 74 6.82 10.18 -0.10
CA GLY A 74 7.57 11.39 0.19
C GLY A 74 6.76 12.42 0.94
N TYR A 75 7.44 13.19 1.80
CA TYR A 75 6.83 14.34 2.45
C TYR A 75 7.85 15.46 2.63
N ILE A 76 7.37 16.69 2.71
CA ILE A 76 8.19 17.86 3.08
C ILE A 76 7.83 18.23 4.51
N PRO A 77 8.77 18.12 5.46
CA PRO A 77 8.50 18.39 6.87
C PRO A 77 7.98 19.79 7.14
N ASN A 78 7.23 19.93 8.22
CA ASN A 78 6.90 21.20 8.86
C ASN A 78 7.51 21.17 10.29
N LYS A 79 6.70 21.19 11.32
CA LYS A 79 7.16 21.16 12.72
C LYS A 79 7.57 19.77 13.21
N LYS A 80 7.17 18.72 12.52
CA LYS A 80 7.37 17.32 12.92
C LYS A 80 7.96 16.48 11.79
N ILE A 81 8.74 15.45 12.20
CA ILE A 81 9.21 14.35 11.35
C ILE A 81 8.76 13.03 11.96
N CYS A 82 8.71 11.97 11.18
CA CYS A 82 8.42 10.62 11.68
C CYS A 82 9.64 9.70 11.55
N GLY A 83 9.65 8.65 12.38
CA GLY A 83 10.63 7.57 12.20
C GLY A 83 10.45 6.92 10.83
N ILE A 84 11.55 6.65 10.12
CA ILE A 84 11.53 6.12 8.74
C ILE A 84 10.70 4.84 8.61
N SER A 85 10.81 3.92 9.58
CA SER A 85 10.01 2.68 9.61
C SER A 85 8.50 2.92 9.70
N LYS A 86 8.06 4.12 10.11
CA LYS A 86 6.64 4.45 10.22
C LYS A 86 5.99 4.62 8.87
N LEU A 87 6.74 5.08 7.86
CA LEU A 87 6.25 5.18 6.50
C LEU A 87 5.95 3.79 5.91
N ALA A 88 6.85 2.82 6.12
CA ALA A 88 6.62 1.44 5.71
C ALA A 88 5.41 0.83 6.43
N ARG A 89 5.31 1.01 7.75
CA ARG A 89 4.17 0.50 8.55
C ARG A 89 2.84 1.13 8.17
N VAL A 90 2.81 2.36 7.67
CA VAL A 90 1.59 2.97 7.12
C VAL A 90 1.16 2.25 5.84
N VAL A 91 2.11 1.90 4.97
CA VAL A 91 1.82 1.11 3.77
C VAL A 91 1.24 -0.25 4.17
N ASP A 92 1.89 -0.98 5.06
CA ASP A 92 1.42 -2.28 5.56
C ASP A 92 0.02 -2.19 6.18
N LYS A 93 -0.22 -1.20 7.04
CA LYS A 93 -1.52 -0.96 7.69
C LYS A 93 -2.67 -0.92 6.69
N PHE A 94 -2.51 -0.16 5.62
CA PHE A 94 -3.57 0.00 4.63
C PHE A 94 -3.59 -1.11 3.58
N ALA A 95 -2.45 -1.78 3.32
CA ALA A 95 -2.38 -2.90 2.41
C ALA A 95 -2.93 -4.22 3.01
N SER A 96 -2.89 -4.39 4.34
CA SER A 96 -3.29 -5.61 5.06
C SER A 96 -4.81 -5.85 5.11
N ARG A 97 -5.51 -5.57 4.03
CA ARG A 97 -6.97 -5.79 3.87
C ARG A 97 -7.35 -5.77 2.39
N PRO A 98 -8.55 -6.23 2.01
CA PRO A 98 -9.03 -6.07 0.63
C PRO A 98 -9.08 -4.59 0.22
N GLN A 99 -8.42 -4.26 -0.89
CA GLN A 99 -8.21 -2.88 -1.35
C GLN A 99 -8.50 -2.67 -2.83
N LEU A 100 -8.70 -1.39 -3.18
CA LEU A 100 -8.48 -0.83 -4.50
C LEU A 100 -7.14 -0.09 -4.45
N GLN A 101 -6.30 -0.19 -5.46
CA GLN A 101 -4.99 0.47 -5.45
C GLN A 101 -5.13 1.99 -5.33
N GLU A 102 -6.13 2.58 -5.95
CA GLU A 102 -6.44 4.02 -5.87
C GLU A 102 -6.76 4.43 -4.43
N ARG A 103 -7.60 3.65 -3.75
CA ARG A 103 -7.96 3.88 -2.35
C ARG A 103 -6.75 3.70 -1.43
N LEU A 104 -5.95 2.65 -1.62
CA LEU A 104 -4.72 2.42 -0.87
C LEU A 104 -3.79 3.62 -0.96
N THR A 105 -3.54 4.11 -2.18
CA THR A 105 -2.67 5.27 -2.44
C THR A 105 -3.18 6.52 -1.73
N GLN A 106 -4.49 6.76 -1.79
CA GLN A 106 -5.14 7.91 -1.17
C GLN A 106 -5.09 7.84 0.36
N GLU A 107 -5.42 6.69 0.96
CA GLU A 107 -5.45 6.50 2.41
C GLU A 107 -4.07 6.66 3.04
N ILE A 108 -3.00 6.18 2.40
CA ILE A 108 -1.62 6.39 2.85
C ILE A 108 -1.29 7.88 2.90
N ALA A 109 -1.59 8.62 1.82
CA ALA A 109 -1.33 10.05 1.75
C ALA A 109 -2.14 10.85 2.78
N ASP A 110 -3.41 10.52 2.96
CA ASP A 110 -4.30 11.18 3.91
C ASP A 110 -3.89 10.93 5.35
N PHE A 111 -3.49 9.71 5.68
CA PHE A 111 -2.99 9.35 7.01
C PHE A 111 -1.73 10.16 7.36
N ILE A 112 -0.73 10.18 6.47
CA ILE A 112 0.52 10.92 6.70
C ILE A 112 0.24 12.42 6.82
N LYS A 113 -0.64 12.97 5.98
CA LYS A 113 -1.06 14.38 6.07
C LYS A 113 -1.70 14.70 7.41
N LYS A 114 -2.57 13.83 7.91
CA LYS A 114 -3.28 14.01 9.18
C LYS A 114 -2.34 13.95 10.38
N GLU A 115 -1.51 12.91 10.46
CA GLU A 115 -0.69 12.61 11.64
C GLU A 115 0.55 13.51 11.74
N LEU A 116 1.19 13.80 10.60
CA LEU A 116 2.45 14.55 10.56
C LEU A 116 2.28 16.04 10.28
N LYS A 117 1.14 16.45 9.67
CA LYS A 117 0.85 17.82 9.22
C LYS A 117 2.02 18.47 8.46
N PRO A 118 2.59 17.78 7.46
CA PRO A 118 3.71 18.26 6.68
C PRO A 118 3.27 19.39 5.72
N LYS A 119 4.24 20.10 5.12
CA LYS A 119 4.00 21.09 4.05
C LYS A 119 3.39 20.43 2.81
N GLY A 120 3.71 19.15 2.56
CA GLY A 120 3.14 18.35 1.48
C GLY A 120 3.46 16.86 1.63
N VAL A 121 2.67 16.03 0.96
CA VAL A 121 2.84 14.56 0.86
C VAL A 121 2.63 14.15 -0.58
N MET A 122 3.43 13.19 -1.05
CA MET A 122 3.19 12.47 -2.29
C MET A 122 3.40 10.97 -2.07
N VAL A 123 2.48 10.19 -2.60
CA VAL A 123 2.54 8.73 -2.62
C VAL A 123 2.39 8.26 -4.06
N VAL A 124 3.27 7.37 -4.51
CA VAL A 124 3.17 6.67 -5.78
C VAL A 124 3.19 5.18 -5.49
N ILE A 125 2.30 4.43 -6.09
CA ILE A 125 2.24 2.96 -6.00
C ILE A 125 2.29 2.37 -7.39
N GLU A 126 3.17 1.41 -7.58
CA GLU A 126 3.29 0.57 -8.78
C GLU A 126 3.01 -0.88 -8.39
N ALA A 127 2.02 -1.52 -9.02
CA ALA A 127 1.67 -2.88 -8.67
C ALA A 127 1.22 -3.73 -9.86
N GLN A 128 1.43 -5.03 -9.71
CA GLN A 128 0.99 -6.07 -10.61
C GLN A 128 -0.24 -6.76 -10.01
N HIS A 129 -1.34 -6.82 -10.77
CA HIS A 129 -2.60 -7.39 -10.34
C HIS A 129 -2.80 -8.79 -10.91
N LEU A 130 -2.88 -9.83 -10.04
CA LEU A 130 -3.12 -11.19 -10.52
C LEU A 130 -4.49 -11.35 -11.16
N CYS A 131 -5.47 -10.54 -10.78
CA CYS A 131 -6.79 -10.55 -11.43
C CYS A 131 -6.75 -10.16 -12.92
N MET A 132 -5.72 -9.42 -13.35
CA MET A 132 -5.45 -9.11 -14.76
C MET A 132 -4.51 -10.12 -15.43
N LYS A 133 -3.57 -10.71 -14.66
CA LYS A 133 -2.51 -11.56 -15.21
C LYS A 133 -2.96 -13.00 -15.42
N MET A 134 -3.55 -13.62 -14.39
CA MET A 134 -3.82 -15.08 -14.41
C MET A 134 -5.19 -15.44 -15.00
N ARG A 135 -6.08 -14.48 -15.15
CA ARG A 135 -7.44 -14.66 -15.70
C ARG A 135 -7.89 -13.43 -16.47
N GLY A 136 -9.11 -13.46 -17.04
CA GLY A 136 -9.69 -12.36 -17.81
C GLY A 136 -8.85 -12.02 -19.03
N ILE A 137 -8.33 -10.81 -19.08
CA ILE A 137 -7.58 -10.28 -20.24
C ILE A 137 -6.14 -10.80 -20.33
N LYS A 138 -5.62 -11.48 -19.30
CA LYS A 138 -4.30 -12.16 -19.27
C LYS A 138 -3.12 -11.28 -19.72
N LYS A 139 -3.02 -10.04 -19.23
CA LYS A 139 -1.94 -9.10 -19.54
C LYS A 139 -0.77 -9.27 -18.56
N GLN A 140 0.24 -10.06 -18.96
CA GLN A 140 1.35 -10.50 -18.09
C GLN A 140 2.27 -9.38 -17.62
N ASN A 141 2.55 -8.39 -18.47
CA ASN A 141 3.57 -7.36 -18.24
C ASN A 141 3.01 -6.01 -17.80
N SER A 142 1.67 -5.91 -17.68
CA SER A 142 1.06 -4.64 -17.27
C SER A 142 1.29 -4.37 -15.78
N VAL A 143 1.66 -3.11 -15.49
CA VAL A 143 1.81 -2.56 -14.16
C VAL A 143 0.84 -1.40 -14.02
N MET A 144 0.08 -1.39 -12.94
CA MET A 144 -0.80 -0.27 -12.61
C MET A 144 -0.02 0.73 -11.77
N VAL A 145 -0.08 2.01 -12.14
CA VAL A 145 0.55 3.10 -11.38
C VAL A 145 -0.53 4.05 -10.90
N THR A 146 -0.50 4.37 -9.62
CA THR A 146 -1.39 5.35 -8.99
C THR A 146 -0.61 6.36 -8.19
N SER A 147 -1.11 7.59 -8.08
CA SER A 147 -0.49 8.65 -7.29
C SER A 147 -1.51 9.46 -6.49
N SER A 148 -1.08 9.96 -5.33
CA SER A 148 -1.84 10.91 -4.52
C SER A 148 -0.91 12.02 -4.03
N LEU A 149 -1.34 13.28 -4.22
CA LEU A 149 -0.55 14.48 -3.90
C LEU A 149 -1.33 15.38 -2.96
N LYS A 150 -0.62 16.01 -2.02
CA LYS A 150 -1.17 16.96 -1.06
C LYS A 150 -0.20 18.13 -0.83
N GLY A 151 -0.76 19.33 -0.69
CA GLY A 151 0.00 20.53 -0.31
C GLY A 151 1.07 20.90 -1.34
N ALA A 152 2.32 21.06 -0.92
CA ALA A 152 3.42 21.53 -1.78
C ALA A 152 3.63 20.69 -3.05
N PHE A 153 3.26 19.40 -3.05
CA PHE A 153 3.37 18.55 -4.25
C PHE A 153 2.36 18.89 -5.36
N ASN A 154 1.44 19.82 -5.13
CA ASN A 154 0.61 20.37 -6.21
C ASN A 154 1.42 21.25 -7.16
N LYS A 155 2.62 21.74 -6.74
CA LYS A 155 3.55 22.45 -7.59
C LYS A 155 4.32 21.47 -8.47
N GLN A 156 4.48 21.82 -9.76
CA GLN A 156 5.10 20.96 -10.76
C GLN A 156 6.55 20.61 -10.39
N GLU A 157 7.33 21.61 -9.98
CA GLU A 157 8.76 21.47 -9.69
C GLU A 157 8.99 20.45 -8.54
N VAL A 158 8.15 20.52 -7.50
CA VAL A 158 8.21 19.61 -6.33
C VAL A 158 7.87 18.17 -6.74
N ARG A 159 6.86 18.01 -7.59
CA ARG A 159 6.51 16.72 -8.17
C ARG A 159 7.64 16.12 -8.99
N ASP A 160 8.25 16.94 -9.85
CA ASP A 160 9.31 16.49 -10.76
C ASP A 160 10.54 16.06 -9.97
N GLU A 161 10.89 16.78 -8.90
CA GLU A 161 11.97 16.39 -8.00
C GLU A 161 11.68 15.01 -7.37
N PHE A 162 10.50 14.80 -6.81
CA PHE A 162 10.10 13.50 -6.24
C PHE A 162 10.21 12.38 -7.28
N LEU A 163 9.64 12.60 -8.48
CA LEU A 163 9.65 11.59 -9.54
C LEU A 163 11.07 11.27 -10.03
N LYS A 164 11.97 12.24 -10.05
CA LYS A 164 13.39 12.01 -10.36
C LYS A 164 14.10 11.19 -9.28
N LEU A 165 13.82 11.46 -8.00
CA LEU A 165 14.44 10.77 -6.87
C LEU A 165 13.97 9.31 -6.70
N ILE A 166 12.75 8.97 -7.11
CA ILE A 166 12.25 7.59 -7.06
C ILE A 166 12.62 6.76 -8.29
N ARG A 167 12.87 7.39 -9.44
CA ARG A 167 13.35 6.69 -10.63
C ARG A 167 14.78 6.17 -10.38
N LYS A 168 15.03 4.97 -10.88
CA LYS A 168 16.39 4.38 -10.96
C LYS A 168 17.07 4.85 -12.21
#